data_6f23c046b26b7e24724c2bd0e28e1501
#
_entry.id   6f23c046b26b7e24724c2bd0e28e1501
#
_cell.length_a   1.000
_cell.length_b   1.000
_cell.length_c   1.000
_cell.angle_alpha   90.00
_cell.angle_beta   90.00
_cell.angle_gamma   90.00
#
_symmetry.space_group_name_H-M   'P 1'
#
loop_
_entity.id
_entity.type
_entity.pdbx_description
1 polymer ?
#
loop_
_entity_poly.entity_id
_entity_poly.type
_entity_poly.pdbx_seq_one_letter_code
_entity_poly.pdbx_strand_id
1 'polypeptide(L)'
;MQSNQKITVSDRKSVEVDNVSGVRAFDEEGVLLETSLGKISVEGRELKIENFEKASGKILISGSIIGVFYLEKTEKKKGRGLFR
;
A
#
# COMPACT_ATOMS: atom_id res chain seq x y z
N MET A 1 19.24 3.40 10.44
CA MET A 1 18.40 3.33 10.66
C MET A 1 17.53 2.51 10.17
N GLN A 2 16.77 2.13 10.52
CA GLN A 2 15.98 1.39 9.97
C GLN A 2 14.77 1.94 9.63
N SER A 3 14.08 1.47 8.69
CA SER A 3 12.82 1.94 8.30
C SER A 3 11.80 1.14 8.98
N ASN A 4 10.95 1.77 9.69
CA ASN A 4 9.83 1.12 10.28
C ASN A 4 8.64 1.38 9.44
N GLN A 5 7.92 0.33 9.10
CA GLN A 5 6.73 0.52 8.33
C GLN A 5 5.53 0.23 9.19
N LYS A 6 4.58 1.13 9.20
CA LYS A 6 3.42 0.98 10.02
C LYS A 6 2.19 1.15 9.16
N ILE A 7 1.26 0.22 9.28
CA ILE A 7 0.02 0.27 8.55
C ILE A 7 -1.10 0.22 9.58
N THR A 8 -1.99 1.18 9.49
CA THR A 8 -3.12 1.24 10.41
C THR A 8 -4.39 1.19 9.60
N VAL A 9 -5.25 0.23 9.90
CA VAL A 9 -6.54 0.10 9.24
C VAL A 9 -7.61 0.41 10.27
N SER A 10 -8.48 1.34 9.94
CA SER A 10 -9.53 1.76 10.86
C SER A 10 -10.88 1.40 10.28
N ASP A 11 -11.63 0.56 10.97
CA ASP A 11 -12.99 0.20 10.61
C ASP A 11 -13.16 -0.27 9.20
N ARG A 12 -12.11 -0.79 8.60
CA ARG A 12 -12.13 -1.18 7.19
C ARG A 12 -12.54 -0.03 6.27
N LYS A 13 -12.40 1.19 6.74
CA LYS A 13 -12.78 2.35 5.95
C LYS A 13 -11.62 3.26 5.64
N SER A 14 -10.49 3.07 6.30
CA SER A 14 -9.32 3.86 5.98
C SER A 14 -8.06 3.08 6.28
N VAL A 15 -7.01 3.40 5.55
CA VAL A 15 -5.70 2.80 5.74
C VAL A 15 -4.68 3.92 5.75
N GLU A 16 -3.83 3.92 6.78
CA GLU A 16 -2.74 4.86 6.84
C GLU A 16 -1.45 4.08 6.77
N VAL A 17 -0.54 4.47 5.87
CA VAL A 17 0.71 3.75 5.65
C VAL A 17 1.85 4.72 5.75
N ASP A 18 2.90 4.34 6.47
CA ASP A 18 4.10 5.14 6.60
C ASP A 18 5.18 4.65 5.65
N ASN A 19 6.19 5.44 5.46
CA ASN A 19 7.38 5.10 4.66
C ASN A 19 7.06 4.86 3.20
N VAL A 20 6.05 5.53 2.68
CA VAL A 20 5.66 5.41 1.30
C VAL A 20 6.50 6.36 0.47
N SER A 21 7.17 5.86 -0.54
CA SER A 21 7.97 6.70 -1.41
C SER A 21 7.17 7.15 -2.64
N GLY A 22 6.11 6.46 -2.97
CA GLY A 22 5.29 6.89 -4.08
C GLY A 22 4.10 6.00 -4.30
N VAL A 23 3.22 6.43 -5.19
CA VAL A 23 2.06 5.67 -5.60
C VAL A 23 2.35 5.16 -7.00
N ARG A 24 2.39 3.86 -7.17
CA ARG A 24 2.70 3.27 -8.46
C ARG A 24 1.47 3.15 -9.34
N ALA A 25 0.34 2.87 -8.75
CA ALA A 25 -0.90 2.73 -9.49
C ALA A 25 -2.04 3.01 -8.56
N PHE A 26 -3.11 3.54 -9.11
CA PHE A 26 -4.27 3.88 -8.31
C PHE A 26 -5.52 3.75 -9.13
N ASP A 27 -6.51 3.02 -8.61
CA ASP A 27 -7.85 3.13 -9.14
C ASP A 27 -8.81 2.84 -7.99
N GLU A 28 -10.09 2.84 -8.27
CA GLU A 28 -11.07 2.75 -7.21
C GLU A 28 -11.08 1.41 -6.50
N GLU A 29 -10.46 0.42 -7.07
CA GLU A 29 -10.45 -0.90 -6.47
C GLU A 29 -9.09 -1.32 -5.97
N GLY A 30 -8.07 -0.53 -6.24
CA GLY A 30 -6.74 -0.90 -5.78
C GLY A 30 -5.78 0.25 -5.83
N VAL A 31 -4.87 0.25 -4.88
CA VAL A 31 -3.80 1.24 -4.83
C VAL A 31 -2.51 0.48 -4.63
N LEU A 32 -1.54 0.72 -5.47
CA LEU A 32 -0.25 0.08 -5.34
C LEU A 32 0.75 1.12 -4.89
N LEU A 33 1.31 0.92 -3.72
CA LEU A 33 2.23 1.85 -3.10
C LEU A 33 3.63 1.30 -3.15
N GLU A 34 4.58 2.19 -3.28
CA GLU A 34 5.98 1.81 -3.24
C GLU A 34 6.60 2.32 -1.95
N THR A 35 7.35 1.47 -1.27
CA THR A 35 7.99 1.84 -0.02
C THR A 35 9.42 1.37 -0.05
N SER A 36 10.20 1.78 0.93
CA SER A 36 11.59 1.36 1.00
C SER A 36 11.73 -0.13 1.30
N LEU A 37 10.67 -0.76 1.81
CA LEU A 37 10.73 -2.17 2.16
C LEU A 37 10.05 -3.06 1.13
N GLY A 38 9.53 -2.49 0.08
CA GLY A 38 8.82 -3.25 -0.95
C GLY A 38 7.56 -2.53 -1.33
N LYS A 39 6.63 -3.24 -1.95
CA LYS A 39 5.38 -2.64 -2.38
C LYS A 39 4.25 -3.11 -1.50
N ILE A 40 3.23 -2.28 -1.42
CA ILE A 40 2.03 -2.61 -0.66
C ILE A 40 0.85 -2.42 -1.58
N SER A 41 -0.01 -3.41 -1.64
CA SER A 41 -1.23 -3.32 -2.43
C SER A 41 -2.41 -3.19 -1.48
N VAL A 42 -3.21 -2.16 -1.66
CA VAL A 42 -4.43 -1.96 -0.88
C VAL A 42 -5.59 -2.24 -1.81
N GLU A 43 -6.47 -3.14 -1.43
CA GLU A 43 -7.58 -3.53 -2.27
C GLU A 43 -8.89 -3.22 -1.59
N GLY A 44 -9.85 -2.81 -2.35
CA GLY A 44 -11.14 -2.48 -1.78
C GLY A 44 -12.08 -1.96 -2.84
N ARG A 45 -12.97 -1.07 -2.44
CA ARG A 45 -13.94 -0.45 -3.34
C ARG A 45 -14.02 1.02 -3.03
N GLU A 46 -14.22 1.79 -4.07
CA GLU A 46 -14.38 3.24 -3.93
C GLU A 46 -13.21 3.84 -3.17
N LEU A 47 -12.01 3.37 -3.47
CA LEU A 47 -10.82 3.83 -2.78
C LEU A 47 -10.47 5.23 -3.25
N LYS A 48 -9.96 6.02 -2.31
CA LYS A 48 -9.61 7.39 -2.61
C LYS A 48 -8.39 7.75 -1.77
N ILE A 49 -7.43 8.42 -2.36
CA ILE A 49 -6.29 8.90 -1.60
C ILE A 49 -6.69 10.23 -1.01
N GLU A 50 -6.78 10.25 0.32
CA GLU A 50 -7.21 11.46 1.02
C GLU A 50 -6.05 12.42 1.22
N ASN A 51 -4.87 11.87 1.44
CA ASN A 51 -3.74 12.71 1.72
C ASN A 51 -2.46 11.92 1.51
N PHE A 52 -1.43 12.55 0.97
CA PHE A 52 -0.14 11.92 0.84
C PHE A 52 0.90 12.97 1.13
N GLU A 53 1.60 12.81 2.26
CA GLU A 53 2.66 13.71 2.64
C GLU A 53 3.96 13.12 2.19
N LYS A 54 4.48 13.61 1.09
CA LYS A 54 5.67 13.05 0.52
C LYS A 54 6.87 13.21 1.42
N ALA A 55 6.94 14.30 2.15
CA ALA A 55 8.08 14.55 3.02
C ALA A 55 8.18 13.51 4.13
N SER A 56 7.07 13.09 4.68
CA SER A 56 7.10 12.11 5.76
C SER A 56 6.81 10.70 5.24
N GLY A 57 6.35 10.58 4.01
CA GLY A 57 6.02 9.28 3.46
C GLY A 57 4.72 8.70 4.00
N LYS A 58 3.83 9.54 4.47
CA LYS A 58 2.59 9.06 5.06
C LYS A 58 1.44 9.25 4.09
N ILE A 59 0.67 8.20 3.86
CA ILE A 59 -0.46 8.28 2.96
C ILE A 59 -1.72 7.81 3.69
N LEU A 60 -2.83 8.45 3.40
CA LEU A 60 -4.12 8.06 3.96
C LEU A 60 -5.05 7.74 2.81
N ILE A 61 -5.59 6.53 2.82
CA ILE A 61 -6.50 6.05 1.81
C ILE A 61 -7.83 5.74 2.48
N SER A 62 -8.91 6.19 1.89
CA SER A 62 -10.23 5.90 2.42
C SER A 62 -11.02 5.09 1.42
N GLY A 63 -12.10 4.50 1.89
CA GLY A 63 -12.98 3.69 1.07
C GLY A 63 -13.33 2.43 1.82
N SER A 64 -13.82 1.46 1.08
CA SER A 64 -14.15 0.17 1.69
C SER A 64 -12.94 -0.73 1.52
N ILE A 65 -12.24 -1.02 2.60
CA ILE A 65 -10.97 -1.74 2.54
C ILE A 65 -11.23 -3.23 2.65
N ILE A 66 -10.77 -3.97 1.68
CA ILE A 66 -10.93 -5.42 1.67
C ILE A 66 -9.65 -6.10 2.12
N GLY A 67 -8.52 -5.58 1.72
CA GLY A 67 -7.26 -6.22 2.11
C GLY A 67 -6.07 -5.32 1.89
N VAL A 68 -5.01 -5.63 2.60
CA VAL A 68 -3.73 -4.95 2.45
C VAL A 68 -2.69 -6.04 2.32
N PHE A 69 -1.91 -6.00 1.26
CA PHE A 69 -0.97 -7.07 0.96
C PHE A 69 0.43 -6.53 0.79
N TYR A 70 1.37 -7.25 1.33
CA TYR A 70 2.78 -6.90 1.15
C TYR A 70 3.32 -7.62 -0.06
N LEU A 71 4.02 -6.89 -0.92
CA LEU A 71 4.68 -7.47 -2.06
C LEU A 71 6.17 -7.25 -1.89
N GLU A 72 6.94 -8.28 -2.13
CA GLU A 72 8.37 -8.18 -1.90
C GLU A 72 9.04 -7.33 -2.94
N LYS A 73 10.09 -6.69 -2.52
CA LYS A 73 10.81 -5.81 -3.37
C LYS A 73 11.47 -6.53 -4.51
N THR A 74 12.00 -7.70 -4.25
CA THR A 74 12.61 -8.41 -5.30
C THR A 74 11.71 -9.40 -5.76
N GLU A 75 11.38 -9.45 -6.86
CA GLU A 75 10.57 -10.36 -7.25
C GLU A 75 11.00 -11.12 -8.23
N LYS A 76 11.48 -11.83 -8.34
CA LYS A 76 12.00 -12.49 -9.24
C LYS A 76 11.49 -13.63 -9.44
N LYS A 77 11.20 -13.88 -9.32
CA LYS A 77 10.78 -14.65 -9.48
C LYS A 77 10.11 -15.42 -9.41
N LYS A 78 10.04 -15.81 -9.42
CA LYS A 78 9.59 -16.40 -9.44
C LYS A 78 8.68 -16.82 -9.26
N GLY A 79 8.44 -17.03 -9.27
CA GLY A 79 7.70 -17.20 -9.28
C GLY A 79 6.88 -17.76 -9.04
N ARG A 80 6.79 -17.87 -9.20
CA ARG A 80 6.06 -18.14 -9.20
C ARG A 80 5.11 -18.54 -8.92
N GLY A 81 5.07 -18.78 -8.80
CA GLY A 81 4.30 -18.88 -8.77
C GLY A 81 3.41 -19.26 -8.35
N LEU A 82 3.16 -19.31 -7.90
CA LEU A 82 2.45 -19.36 -7.49
C LEU A 82 1.39 -19.28 -7.70
N PHE A 83 1.09 -19.09 -7.92
CA PHE A 83 0.25 -18.70 -8.18
C PHE A 83 -0.06 -18.86 -8.99
N ARG A 84 0.11 -19.04 -9.28
CA ARG A 84 0.07 -18.93 -10.09
C ARG A 84 -0.18 -18.99 -10.36
#